data_29381c05e207720a92f9b009aa16a085
#
_entry.id   29381c05e207720a92f9b009aa16a085
#
_cell.length_a   1.000
_cell.length_b   1.000
_cell.length_c   1.000
_cell.angle_alpha   90.00
_cell.angle_beta   90.00
_cell.angle_gamma   90.00
#
_symmetry.space_group_name_H-M   'P 1'
#
loop_
_entity.id
_entity.type
_entity.pdbx_description
1 polymer ?
#
loop_
_entity_poly.entity_id
_entity_poly.type
_entity_poly.pdbx_seq_one_letter_code
_entity_poly.pdbx_strand_id
1 'polypeptide(L)'
;MTQAVVTRRDGDTFQARVFWLHAAHLLDPDGNVTRVGFEAGPRGFDDIWVEYERTRAPKNQFGDAILVERMQCKWHATGGYYTYEDLTLPAFINAQTTSMLQRAYGALQHDRAEGLTSKLSLVTNHRAHTDDPLHTLLRMKSFTLNIEEMFTGKTERSAMFRLRQLWMSHLGIDEAELRALGVALGLAHTSDSLDMLRNRLDFVCRVAGLRRPDPQSSATIYDGNIFEWVGQRRTEFDRRTFREKCGDEGLLATPEKSARMFGVKTFEHASDRVGAD
;
A
#
# COMPACT_ATOMS: atom_id res chain seq x y z
N MET A 1 -13.87 -23.16 14.31
CA MET A 1 -13.75 -22.47 13.01
C MET A 1 -12.74 -23.26 12.17
N THR A 2 -13.02 -23.47 10.88
CA THR A 2 -12.08 -24.17 10.00
C THR A 2 -10.90 -23.25 9.68
N GLN A 3 -9.72 -23.82 9.45
CA GLN A 3 -8.48 -23.09 9.08
C GLN A 3 -8.73 -22.09 7.92
N ALA A 4 -9.51 -22.48 6.92
CA ALA A 4 -9.83 -21.64 5.77
C ALA A 4 -10.58 -20.34 6.15
N VAL A 5 -11.49 -20.40 7.14
CA VAL A 5 -12.24 -19.22 7.60
C VAL A 5 -11.32 -18.25 8.34
N VAL A 6 -10.40 -18.76 9.15
CA VAL A 6 -9.41 -17.94 9.86
C VAL A 6 -8.50 -17.23 8.85
N THR A 7 -7.93 -17.97 7.89
CA THR A 7 -7.04 -17.40 6.87
C THR A 7 -7.72 -16.32 6.05
N ARG A 8 -8.99 -16.51 5.68
CA ARG A 8 -9.75 -15.48 4.94
C ARG A 8 -9.94 -14.23 5.78
N ARG A 9 -10.36 -14.38 7.03
CA ARG A 9 -10.54 -13.25 7.96
C ARG A 9 -9.25 -12.46 8.17
N ASP A 10 -8.12 -13.15 8.32
CA ASP A 10 -6.81 -12.51 8.47
C ASP A 10 -6.43 -11.73 7.21
N GLY A 11 -6.75 -12.26 6.02
CA GLY A 11 -6.57 -11.58 4.75
C GLY A 11 -7.39 -10.30 4.64
N ASP A 12 -8.67 -10.38 4.99
CA ASP A 12 -9.58 -9.22 5.01
C ASP A 12 -9.08 -8.15 6.01
N THR A 13 -8.66 -8.59 7.21
CA THR A 13 -8.09 -7.69 8.24
C THR A 13 -6.79 -7.02 7.74
N PHE A 14 -5.92 -7.77 7.07
CA PHE A 14 -4.68 -7.26 6.48
C PHE A 14 -4.97 -6.17 5.47
N GLN A 15 -5.85 -6.43 4.51
CA GLN A 15 -6.24 -5.52 3.46
C GLN A 15 -6.88 -4.24 4.03
N ALA A 16 -7.80 -4.38 4.99
CA ALA A 16 -8.40 -3.25 5.68
C ALA A 16 -7.36 -2.37 6.38
N ARG A 17 -6.42 -2.96 7.12
CA ARG A 17 -5.38 -2.20 7.82
C ARG A 17 -4.43 -1.51 6.86
N VAL A 18 -4.05 -2.15 5.75
CA VAL A 18 -3.25 -1.49 4.70
C VAL A 18 -4.01 -0.32 4.10
N PHE A 19 -5.30 -0.47 3.81
CA PHE A 19 -6.13 0.65 3.33
C PHE A 19 -6.09 1.84 4.31
N TRP A 20 -6.36 1.60 5.60
CA TRP A 20 -6.41 2.66 6.59
C TRP A 20 -5.07 3.36 6.82
N LEU A 21 -3.94 2.65 6.69
CA LEU A 21 -2.62 3.25 6.74
C LEU A 21 -2.41 4.31 5.66
N HIS A 22 -3.03 4.14 4.50
CA HIS A 22 -2.97 5.11 3.40
C HIS A 22 -4.10 6.13 3.45
N ALA A 23 -5.34 5.70 3.71
CA ALA A 23 -6.52 6.56 3.70
C ALA A 23 -6.48 7.65 4.77
N ALA A 24 -5.89 7.37 5.95
CA ALA A 24 -5.75 8.35 7.01
C ALA A 24 -4.95 9.59 6.57
N HIS A 25 -4.03 9.48 5.60
CA HIS A 25 -3.30 10.61 5.03
C HIS A 25 -4.19 11.61 4.26
N LEU A 26 -5.42 11.22 3.88
CA LEU A 26 -6.40 12.19 3.36
C LEU A 26 -6.76 13.26 4.39
N LEU A 27 -6.73 12.94 5.69
CA LEU A 27 -7.07 13.86 6.76
C LEU A 27 -5.88 14.69 7.25
N ASP A 28 -4.66 14.34 6.84
CA ASP A 28 -3.46 15.13 7.11
C ASP A 28 -3.50 16.43 6.29
N PRO A 29 -3.56 17.63 6.92
CA PRO A 29 -3.60 18.90 6.20
C PRO A 29 -2.35 19.14 5.33
N ASP A 30 -1.21 18.61 5.76
CA ASP A 30 0.07 18.71 5.05
C ASP A 30 0.35 17.50 4.15
N GLY A 31 -0.58 16.55 4.08
CA GLY A 31 -0.49 15.35 3.28
C GLY A 31 -0.54 15.64 1.77
N ASN A 32 0.04 14.75 0.99
CA ASN A 32 0.05 14.80 -0.47
C ASN A 32 -0.99 13.87 -1.12
N VAL A 33 -1.74 13.12 -0.32
CA VAL A 33 -2.81 12.22 -0.80
C VAL A 33 -4.06 13.05 -1.13
N THR A 34 -4.59 12.88 -2.32
CA THR A 34 -5.79 13.58 -2.80
C THR A 34 -7.02 12.71 -2.86
N ARG A 35 -6.85 11.43 -3.19
CA ARG A 35 -7.93 10.44 -3.27
C ARG A 35 -7.40 9.07 -2.88
N VAL A 36 -8.29 8.23 -2.38
CA VAL A 36 -8.05 6.81 -2.12
C VAL A 36 -9.22 5.98 -2.59
N GLY A 37 -8.97 4.73 -2.94
CA GLY A 37 -10.00 3.76 -3.25
C GLY A 37 -9.71 2.39 -2.67
N PHE A 38 -10.76 1.60 -2.54
CA PHE A 38 -10.76 0.24 -2.02
C PHE A 38 -11.69 -0.62 -2.87
N GLU A 39 -11.23 -1.79 -3.32
CA GLU A 39 -11.98 -2.65 -4.25
C GLU A 39 -12.51 -1.86 -5.48
N ALA A 40 -11.69 -0.93 -5.96
CA ALA A 40 -12.02 -0.05 -7.07
C ALA A 40 -10.77 0.17 -7.96
N GLY A 41 -10.95 0.20 -9.26
CA GLY A 41 -9.85 0.43 -10.21
C GLY A 41 -9.77 -0.63 -11.30
N PRO A 42 -8.64 -0.72 -12.00
CA PRO A 42 -8.44 -1.72 -13.05
C PRO A 42 -8.46 -3.12 -12.46
N ARG A 43 -9.25 -3.98 -13.09
CA ARG A 43 -9.46 -5.36 -12.65
C ARG A 43 -8.13 -6.06 -12.38
N GLY A 44 -8.00 -6.57 -11.16
CA GLY A 44 -6.86 -7.39 -10.73
C GLY A 44 -5.73 -6.62 -10.07
N PHE A 45 -5.81 -5.28 -9.97
CA PHE A 45 -4.95 -4.43 -9.16
C PHE A 45 -5.80 -3.34 -8.49
N ASP A 46 -6.90 -3.78 -7.90
CA ASP A 46 -8.04 -3.00 -7.42
C ASP A 46 -8.23 -3.04 -5.89
N ASP A 47 -7.41 -3.81 -5.15
CA ASP A 47 -7.59 -3.90 -3.70
C ASP A 47 -7.51 -2.54 -3.03
N ILE A 48 -6.47 -1.76 -3.32
CA ILE A 48 -6.28 -0.41 -2.80
C ILE A 48 -5.59 0.46 -3.85
N TRP A 49 -6.00 1.71 -3.95
CA TRP A 49 -5.23 2.69 -4.70
C TRP A 49 -5.19 4.06 -3.99
N VAL A 50 -4.16 4.84 -4.28
CA VAL A 50 -3.90 6.16 -3.71
C VAL A 50 -3.49 7.10 -4.83
N GLU A 51 -4.15 8.25 -4.97
CA GLU A 51 -3.74 9.34 -5.83
C GLU A 51 -3.00 10.42 -5.05
N TYR A 52 -1.99 10.98 -5.67
CA TYR A 52 -1.14 12.01 -5.09
C TYR A 52 -1.27 13.35 -5.82
N GLU A 53 -1.14 14.43 -5.07
CA GLU A 53 -0.99 15.76 -5.65
C GLU A 53 0.28 15.82 -6.51
N ARG A 54 0.14 16.22 -7.78
CA ARG A 54 1.22 16.20 -8.78
C ARG A 54 2.50 16.88 -8.33
N THR A 55 2.40 18.02 -7.66
CA THR A 55 3.55 18.83 -7.24
C THR A 55 4.32 18.24 -6.06
N ARG A 56 3.64 17.44 -5.24
CA ARG A 56 4.19 16.77 -4.03
C ARG A 56 4.17 15.25 -4.12
N ALA A 57 3.90 14.71 -5.31
CA ALA A 57 3.86 13.27 -5.54
C ALA A 57 5.21 12.61 -5.25
N PRO A 58 5.22 11.38 -4.72
CA PRO A 58 6.44 10.59 -4.63
C PRO A 58 7.09 10.47 -6.01
N LYS A 59 8.39 10.25 -6.05
CA LYS A 59 9.12 10.10 -7.30
C LYS A 59 9.60 8.67 -7.47
N ASN A 60 9.56 8.19 -8.71
CA ASN A 60 10.20 6.93 -9.07
C ASN A 60 11.74 7.08 -9.09
N GLN A 61 12.45 6.00 -9.40
CA GLN A 61 13.91 5.99 -9.41
C GLN A 61 14.55 6.90 -10.48
N PHE A 62 13.78 7.39 -11.44
CA PHE A 62 14.21 8.30 -12.52
C PHE A 62 13.76 9.75 -12.29
N GLY A 63 13.06 10.01 -11.18
CA GLY A 63 12.62 11.35 -10.80
C GLY A 63 11.23 11.73 -11.29
N ASP A 64 10.52 10.83 -11.98
CA ASP A 64 9.15 11.08 -12.44
C ASP A 64 8.16 11.01 -11.29
N ALA A 65 7.19 11.91 -11.27
CA ALA A 65 6.15 11.94 -10.26
C ALA A 65 5.21 10.73 -10.40
N ILE A 66 5.07 9.94 -9.33
CA ILE A 66 4.09 8.85 -9.23
C ILE A 66 2.76 9.47 -8.88
N LEU A 67 1.82 9.49 -9.82
CA LEU A 67 0.50 10.11 -9.62
C LEU A 67 -0.50 9.17 -8.94
N VAL A 68 -0.35 7.86 -9.15
CA VAL A 68 -1.19 6.84 -8.52
C VAL A 68 -0.34 5.68 -8.05
N GLU A 69 -0.60 5.18 -6.85
CA GLU A 69 -0.09 3.88 -6.39
C GLU A 69 -1.27 2.92 -6.27
N ARG A 70 -1.16 1.76 -6.92
CA ARG A 70 -2.13 0.68 -6.83
C ARG A 70 -1.51 -0.49 -6.09
N MET A 71 -2.28 -1.11 -5.23
CA MET A 71 -1.78 -2.17 -4.36
C MET A 71 -2.65 -3.41 -4.51
N GLN A 72 -1.98 -4.54 -4.73
CA GLN A 72 -2.57 -5.86 -4.58
C GLN A 72 -2.12 -6.41 -3.23
N CYS A 73 -3.07 -6.64 -2.33
CA CYS A 73 -2.79 -7.17 -1.00
C CYS A 73 -2.87 -8.70 -1.00
N LYS A 74 -1.86 -9.36 -0.43
CA LYS A 74 -1.84 -10.81 -0.31
C LYS A 74 -1.32 -11.24 1.03
N TRP A 75 -2.22 -11.76 1.86
CA TRP A 75 -1.88 -12.34 3.15
C TRP A 75 -1.79 -13.87 3.04
N HIS A 76 -0.73 -14.43 3.58
CA HIS A 76 -0.56 -15.88 3.73
C HIS A 76 -0.62 -16.26 5.21
N ALA A 77 -1.26 -17.38 5.53
CA ALA A 77 -1.45 -17.84 6.92
C ALA A 77 -0.12 -18.07 7.66
N THR A 78 0.93 -18.41 6.92
CA THR A 78 2.30 -18.56 7.41
C THR A 78 3.22 -17.69 6.59
N GLY A 79 4.23 -17.07 7.23
CA GLY A 79 5.30 -16.41 6.50
C GLY A 79 6.04 -17.39 5.60
N GLY A 80 6.52 -16.91 4.47
CA GLY A 80 7.20 -17.74 3.49
C GLY A 80 8.01 -16.92 2.51
N TYR A 81 8.46 -17.58 1.46
CA TYR A 81 9.26 -16.99 0.41
C TYR A 81 8.60 -17.17 -0.94
N TYR A 82 8.92 -16.31 -1.88
CA TYR A 82 8.55 -16.42 -3.28
C TYR A 82 9.75 -16.10 -4.19
N THR A 83 9.67 -16.54 -5.42
CA THR A 83 10.68 -16.37 -6.47
C THR A 83 10.12 -15.50 -7.60
N TYR A 84 10.99 -15.11 -8.53
CA TYR A 84 10.55 -14.42 -9.73
C TYR A 84 9.65 -15.29 -10.63
N GLU A 85 9.76 -16.62 -10.51
CA GLU A 85 8.91 -17.58 -11.22
C GLU A 85 7.50 -17.61 -10.64
N ASP A 86 7.36 -17.56 -9.30
CA ASP A 86 6.06 -17.57 -8.63
C ASP A 86 5.17 -16.41 -9.10
N LEU A 87 5.75 -15.26 -9.42
CA LEU A 87 5.00 -14.10 -9.92
C LEU A 87 4.32 -14.36 -11.29
N THR A 88 4.75 -15.39 -12.01
CA THR A 88 4.12 -15.85 -13.26
C THR A 88 2.99 -16.85 -13.04
N LEU A 89 2.84 -17.36 -11.81
CA LEU A 89 1.86 -18.39 -11.48
C LEU A 89 0.58 -17.76 -10.92
N PRO A 90 -0.60 -18.04 -11.50
CA PRO A 90 -1.88 -17.56 -10.94
C PRO A 90 -2.10 -18.00 -9.49
N ALA A 91 -1.66 -19.21 -9.13
CA ALA A 91 -1.80 -19.78 -7.80
C ALA A 91 -1.11 -18.93 -6.71
N PHE A 92 -0.06 -18.18 -7.04
CA PHE A 92 0.65 -17.33 -6.08
C PHE A 92 -0.27 -16.28 -5.44
N ILE A 93 -1.22 -15.76 -6.21
CA ILE A 93 -2.21 -14.80 -5.72
C ILE A 93 -3.60 -15.43 -5.53
N ASN A 94 -3.68 -16.76 -5.44
CA ASN A 94 -4.93 -17.54 -5.35
C ASN A 94 -5.90 -17.26 -6.53
N ALA A 95 -5.37 -16.92 -7.71
CA ALA A 95 -6.15 -16.78 -8.93
C ALA A 95 -6.17 -18.12 -9.71
N GLN A 96 -7.13 -18.24 -10.63
CA GLN A 96 -7.26 -19.43 -11.46
C GLN A 96 -6.55 -19.29 -12.81
N THR A 97 -6.55 -18.09 -13.39
CA THR A 97 -6.15 -17.90 -14.79
C THR A 97 -5.12 -16.79 -15.01
N THR A 98 -5.05 -15.80 -14.15
CA THR A 98 -4.26 -14.59 -14.38
C THR A 98 -3.21 -14.43 -13.28
N SER A 99 -1.95 -14.36 -13.66
CA SER A 99 -0.83 -14.19 -12.73
C SER A 99 -0.74 -12.78 -12.18
N MET A 100 0.08 -12.60 -11.13
CA MET A 100 0.40 -11.29 -10.56
C MET A 100 1.02 -10.35 -11.60
N LEU A 101 1.97 -10.83 -12.41
CA LEU A 101 2.60 -10.03 -13.47
C LEU A 101 1.62 -9.61 -14.55
N GLN A 102 0.71 -10.50 -14.97
CA GLN A 102 -0.32 -10.16 -15.97
C GLN A 102 -1.27 -9.09 -15.43
N ARG A 103 -1.66 -9.17 -14.16
CA ARG A 103 -2.48 -8.13 -13.53
C ARG A 103 -1.75 -6.80 -13.46
N ALA A 104 -0.48 -6.80 -13.04
CA ALA A 104 0.34 -5.60 -12.98
C ALA A 104 0.51 -4.96 -14.36
N TYR A 105 0.78 -5.77 -15.39
CA TYR A 105 0.91 -5.26 -16.75
C TYR A 105 -0.40 -4.67 -17.27
N GLY A 106 -1.53 -5.33 -17.03
CA GLY A 106 -2.85 -4.80 -17.39
C GLY A 106 -3.17 -3.47 -16.70
N ALA A 107 -2.85 -3.34 -15.40
CA ALA A 107 -3.02 -2.09 -14.66
C ALA A 107 -2.09 -0.98 -15.20
N LEU A 108 -0.84 -1.31 -15.54
CA LEU A 108 0.09 -0.36 -16.17
C LEU A 108 -0.45 0.19 -17.50
N GLN A 109 -0.98 -0.70 -18.35
CA GLN A 109 -1.56 -0.30 -19.65
C GLN A 109 -2.79 0.61 -19.45
N HIS A 110 -3.65 0.27 -18.48
CA HIS A 110 -4.80 1.10 -18.12
C HIS A 110 -4.34 2.51 -17.70
N ASP A 111 -3.41 2.61 -16.74
CA ASP A 111 -2.96 3.89 -16.22
C ASP A 111 -2.25 4.74 -17.28
N ARG A 112 -1.48 4.11 -18.16
CA ARG A 112 -0.87 4.79 -19.31
C ARG A 112 -1.89 5.35 -20.28
N ALA A 113 -2.97 4.63 -20.55
CA ALA A 113 -4.06 5.10 -21.39
C ALA A 113 -4.74 6.36 -20.80
N GLU A 114 -4.79 6.45 -19.48
CA GLU A 114 -5.28 7.62 -18.73
C GLU A 114 -4.23 8.72 -18.53
N GLY A 115 -3.01 8.55 -19.07
CA GLY A 115 -1.91 9.52 -18.92
C GLY A 115 -1.34 9.58 -17.48
N LEU A 116 -1.50 8.52 -16.70
CA LEU A 116 -1.04 8.42 -15.33
C LEU A 116 0.31 7.70 -15.25
N THR A 117 1.21 8.23 -14.42
CA THR A 117 2.41 7.52 -13.97
C THR A 117 2.06 6.77 -12.69
N SER A 118 2.13 5.45 -12.75
CA SER A 118 1.71 4.59 -11.64
C SER A 118 2.87 3.84 -10.99
N LYS A 119 2.66 3.47 -9.72
CA LYS A 119 3.40 2.44 -9.00
C LYS A 119 2.42 1.30 -8.69
N LEU A 120 2.84 0.07 -8.99
CA LEU A 120 2.04 -1.15 -8.85
C LEU A 120 2.68 -2.02 -7.77
N SER A 121 2.12 -2.01 -6.57
CA SER A 121 2.71 -2.64 -5.39
C SER A 121 2.00 -3.95 -5.03
N LEU A 122 2.74 -5.05 -5.01
CA LEU A 122 2.32 -6.25 -4.29
C LEU A 122 2.65 -6.07 -2.80
N VAL A 123 1.63 -6.03 -1.94
CA VAL A 123 1.80 -5.94 -0.48
C VAL A 123 1.51 -7.31 0.12
N THR A 124 2.52 -7.96 0.69
CA THR A 124 2.42 -9.33 1.18
C THR A 124 3.31 -9.59 2.40
N ASN A 125 2.98 -10.57 3.22
CA ASN A 125 3.83 -11.04 4.32
C ASN A 125 4.86 -12.11 3.88
N HIS A 126 4.89 -12.50 2.60
CA HIS A 126 5.97 -13.31 2.03
C HIS A 126 7.14 -12.43 1.57
N ARG A 127 8.33 -12.98 1.51
CA ARG A 127 9.58 -12.30 1.10
C ARG A 127 10.14 -12.94 -0.17
N ALA A 128 10.88 -12.18 -0.95
CA ALA A 128 11.70 -12.78 -2.00
C ALA A 128 12.72 -13.72 -1.37
N HIS A 129 12.87 -14.92 -1.96
CA HIS A 129 13.83 -15.92 -1.48
C HIS A 129 15.26 -15.36 -1.60
N THR A 130 16.09 -15.56 -0.59
CA THR A 130 17.42 -14.95 -0.53
C THR A 130 18.36 -15.35 -1.67
N ASP A 131 18.20 -16.57 -2.19
CA ASP A 131 18.98 -17.10 -3.31
C ASP A 131 18.36 -16.79 -4.68
N ASP A 132 17.19 -16.13 -4.70
CA ASP A 132 16.50 -15.74 -5.93
C ASP A 132 17.05 -14.41 -6.46
N PRO A 133 17.24 -14.27 -7.79
CA PRO A 133 17.68 -13.01 -8.38
C PRO A 133 16.79 -11.82 -8.05
N LEU A 134 15.51 -12.05 -7.77
CA LEU A 134 14.58 -11.01 -7.35
C LEU A 134 15.02 -10.33 -6.05
N HIS A 135 15.60 -11.08 -5.10
CA HIS A 135 16.09 -10.54 -3.84
C HIS A 135 17.18 -9.46 -4.06
N THR A 136 18.10 -9.69 -5.02
CA THR A 136 19.16 -8.72 -5.34
C THR A 136 18.62 -7.50 -6.08
N LEU A 137 17.49 -7.63 -6.79
CA LEU A 137 16.85 -6.53 -7.49
C LEU A 137 16.07 -5.60 -6.56
N LEU A 138 15.64 -6.06 -5.39
CA LEU A 138 14.78 -5.28 -4.51
C LEU A 138 15.56 -4.18 -3.80
N ARG A 139 15.12 -2.95 -3.98
CA ARG A 139 15.59 -1.77 -3.23
C ARG A 139 14.83 -1.70 -1.91
N MET A 140 15.45 -2.12 -0.80
CA MET A 140 14.80 -2.29 0.51
C MET A 140 14.11 -1.03 1.06
N LYS A 141 14.50 0.17 0.65
CA LYS A 141 13.85 1.42 1.12
C LYS A 141 12.56 1.76 0.37
N SER A 142 12.50 1.46 -0.92
CA SER A 142 11.36 1.83 -1.80
C SER A 142 10.52 0.62 -2.22
N PHE A 143 11.04 -0.59 -1.99
CA PHE A 143 10.46 -1.85 -2.47
C PHE A 143 10.24 -1.90 -3.99
N THR A 144 11.00 -1.10 -4.73
CA THR A 144 11.02 -1.09 -6.20
C THR A 144 12.18 -1.91 -6.72
N LEU A 145 12.13 -2.27 -8.01
CA LEU A 145 13.20 -3.03 -8.65
C LEU A 145 14.36 -2.12 -9.06
N ASN A 146 15.59 -2.59 -8.94
CA ASN A 146 16.75 -1.96 -9.53
C ASN A 146 16.81 -2.27 -11.02
N ILE A 147 16.32 -1.34 -11.85
CA ILE A 147 16.19 -1.54 -13.28
C ILE A 147 17.53 -1.69 -13.98
N GLU A 148 18.54 -0.95 -13.57
CA GLU A 148 19.88 -1.06 -14.16
C GLU A 148 20.44 -2.46 -13.95
N GLU A 149 20.33 -3.01 -12.74
CA GLU A 149 20.74 -4.38 -12.43
C GLU A 149 19.90 -5.43 -13.18
N MET A 150 18.58 -5.24 -13.24
CA MET A 150 17.68 -6.14 -13.94
C MET A 150 18.05 -6.33 -15.41
N PHE A 151 18.63 -5.31 -16.05
CA PHE A 151 19.01 -5.34 -17.46
C PHE A 151 20.51 -5.65 -17.68
N THR A 152 21.20 -6.18 -16.65
CA THR A 152 22.53 -6.77 -16.80
C THR A 152 22.48 -8.20 -17.39
N GLY A 153 23.62 -8.69 -17.84
CA GLY A 153 23.76 -10.05 -18.39
C GLY A 153 23.06 -10.23 -19.76
N LYS A 154 23.74 -10.89 -20.68
CA LYS A 154 23.31 -11.03 -22.09
C LYS A 154 23.09 -12.49 -22.51
N THR A 155 23.29 -13.44 -21.62
CA THR A 155 23.26 -14.87 -21.97
C THR A 155 22.44 -15.66 -20.95
N GLU A 156 22.01 -16.86 -21.31
CA GLU A 156 21.28 -17.80 -20.45
C GLU A 156 21.99 -18.17 -19.15
N ARG A 157 23.31 -17.95 -19.07
CA ARG A 157 24.07 -18.15 -17.83
C ARG A 157 23.75 -17.09 -16.76
N SER A 158 23.32 -15.90 -17.20
CA SER A 158 22.92 -14.83 -16.28
C SER A 158 21.55 -15.07 -15.70
N ALA A 159 21.39 -15.01 -14.39
CA ALA A 159 20.10 -15.09 -13.71
C ALA A 159 19.15 -13.94 -14.13
N MET A 160 19.69 -12.74 -14.32
CA MET A 160 18.92 -11.58 -14.79
C MET A 160 18.40 -11.75 -16.21
N PHE A 161 19.21 -12.38 -17.09
CA PHE A 161 18.74 -12.70 -18.45
C PHE A 161 17.59 -13.71 -18.41
N ARG A 162 17.71 -14.80 -17.64
CA ARG A 162 16.63 -15.79 -17.50
C ARG A 162 15.34 -15.20 -16.94
N LEU A 163 15.45 -14.34 -15.90
CA LEU A 163 14.31 -13.63 -15.33
C LEU A 163 13.59 -12.80 -16.40
N ARG A 164 14.33 -11.97 -17.15
CA ARG A 164 13.74 -11.16 -18.22
C ARG A 164 13.08 -12.02 -19.31
N GLN A 165 13.77 -13.08 -19.77
CA GLN A 165 13.22 -13.95 -20.80
C GLN A 165 11.91 -14.62 -20.32
N LEU A 166 11.86 -15.09 -19.08
CA LEU A 166 10.64 -15.67 -18.52
C LEU A 166 9.50 -14.66 -18.48
N TRP A 167 9.76 -13.45 -17.94
CA TRP A 167 8.71 -12.45 -17.79
C TRP A 167 8.25 -11.91 -19.15
N MET A 168 9.15 -11.65 -20.11
CA MET A 168 8.79 -11.24 -21.46
C MET A 168 7.96 -12.32 -22.17
N SER A 169 8.41 -13.58 -22.11
CA SER A 169 7.67 -14.72 -22.72
C SER A 169 6.30 -14.91 -22.08
N HIS A 170 6.21 -14.83 -20.73
CA HIS A 170 4.96 -14.98 -19.99
C HIS A 170 3.93 -13.90 -20.31
N LEU A 171 4.39 -12.66 -20.50
CA LEU A 171 3.53 -11.51 -20.80
C LEU A 171 3.32 -11.26 -22.30
N GLY A 172 4.14 -11.87 -23.17
CA GLY A 172 4.11 -11.62 -24.60
C GLY A 172 4.56 -10.20 -24.98
N ILE A 173 5.55 -9.64 -24.26
CA ILE A 173 6.02 -8.26 -24.39
C ILE A 173 7.50 -8.19 -24.75
N ASP A 174 7.94 -7.05 -25.27
CA ASP A 174 9.33 -6.79 -25.57
C ASP A 174 10.11 -6.22 -24.36
N GLU A 175 11.40 -5.96 -24.57
CA GLU A 175 12.31 -5.46 -23.53
C GLU A 175 11.93 -4.04 -23.07
N ALA A 176 11.42 -3.19 -23.97
CA ALA A 176 11.02 -1.83 -23.64
C ALA A 176 9.79 -1.83 -22.72
N GLU A 177 8.80 -2.67 -23.02
CA GLU A 177 7.61 -2.85 -22.20
C GLU A 177 7.96 -3.49 -20.85
N LEU A 178 8.85 -4.48 -20.83
CA LEU A 178 9.33 -5.07 -19.57
C LEU A 178 10.06 -4.05 -18.69
N ARG A 179 10.89 -3.20 -19.29
CA ARG A 179 11.57 -2.11 -18.58
C ARG A 179 10.57 -1.16 -17.94
N ALA A 180 9.55 -0.79 -18.67
CA ALA A 180 8.50 0.08 -18.19
C ALA A 180 7.67 -0.55 -17.06
N LEU A 181 7.33 -1.84 -17.18
CA LEU A 181 6.69 -2.58 -16.08
C LEU A 181 7.60 -2.63 -14.85
N GLY A 182 8.87 -2.95 -15.01
CA GLY A 182 9.83 -3.01 -13.91
C GLY A 182 10.00 -1.68 -13.17
N VAL A 183 9.92 -0.54 -13.88
CA VAL A 183 9.94 0.81 -13.26
C VAL A 183 8.72 1.01 -12.36
N ALA A 184 7.56 0.56 -12.80
CA ALA A 184 6.31 0.72 -12.07
C ALA A 184 6.14 -0.32 -10.93
N LEU A 185 6.75 -1.51 -11.06
CA LEU A 185 6.53 -2.61 -10.14
C LEU A 185 7.21 -2.39 -8.80
N GLY A 186 6.42 -2.54 -7.71
CA GLY A 186 6.84 -2.58 -6.33
C GLY A 186 6.50 -3.92 -5.70
N LEU A 187 7.45 -4.49 -4.97
CA LEU A 187 7.27 -5.76 -4.26
C LEU A 187 7.43 -5.51 -2.77
N ALA A 188 6.47 -4.77 -2.21
CA ALA A 188 6.46 -4.37 -0.81
C ALA A 188 6.04 -5.57 0.04
N HIS A 189 7.00 -6.22 0.68
CA HIS A 189 6.67 -7.13 1.74
C HIS A 189 6.54 -6.37 3.06
N THR A 190 5.64 -6.80 3.92
CA THR A 190 5.61 -6.38 5.30
C THR A 190 6.05 -7.55 6.18
N SER A 191 7.07 -7.34 7.00
CA SER A 191 7.40 -8.27 8.07
C SER A 191 6.45 -8.12 9.26
N ASP A 192 5.53 -7.17 9.16
CA ASP A 192 4.61 -6.85 10.24
C ASP A 192 3.58 -7.97 10.41
N SER A 193 3.40 -8.43 11.63
CA SER A 193 2.22 -9.17 12.01
C SER A 193 0.97 -8.28 11.97
N LEU A 194 -0.22 -8.86 12.01
CA LEU A 194 -1.45 -8.06 12.11
C LEU A 194 -1.41 -7.13 13.34
N ASP A 195 -0.79 -7.54 14.44
CA ASP A 195 -0.62 -6.69 15.61
C ASP A 195 0.34 -5.51 15.37
N MET A 196 1.44 -5.72 14.64
CA MET A 196 2.33 -4.62 14.28
C MET A 196 1.64 -3.63 13.35
N LEU A 197 0.85 -4.10 12.37
CA LEU A 197 0.03 -3.23 11.53
C LEU A 197 -0.98 -2.42 12.35
N ARG A 198 -1.60 -3.02 13.38
CA ARG A 198 -2.46 -2.30 14.32
C ARG A 198 -1.69 -1.18 15.03
N ASN A 199 -0.49 -1.43 15.50
CA ASN A 199 0.32 -0.42 16.18
C ASN A 199 0.72 0.74 15.23
N ARG A 200 1.02 0.43 13.97
CA ARG A 200 1.25 1.46 12.94
C ARG A 200 -0.02 2.28 12.69
N LEU A 201 -1.17 1.60 12.62
CA LEU A 201 -2.47 2.26 12.47
C LEU A 201 -2.76 3.20 13.63
N ASP A 202 -2.44 2.82 14.88
CA ASP A 202 -2.58 3.71 16.05
C ASP A 202 -1.82 5.04 15.85
N PHE A 203 -0.58 4.96 15.36
CA PHE A 203 0.20 6.17 15.09
C PHE A 203 -0.43 7.04 14.01
N VAL A 204 -0.82 6.44 12.88
CA VAL A 204 -1.41 7.17 11.74
C VAL A 204 -2.76 7.78 12.11
N CYS A 205 -3.62 7.03 12.83
CA CYS A 205 -4.91 7.53 13.32
C CYS A 205 -4.74 8.75 14.25
N ARG A 206 -3.74 8.72 15.13
CA ARG A 206 -3.44 9.84 16.01
C ARG A 206 -3.09 11.11 15.23
N VAL A 207 -2.24 10.99 14.21
CA VAL A 207 -1.83 12.13 13.37
C VAL A 207 -3.02 12.66 12.55
N ALA A 208 -3.84 11.76 12.03
CA ALA A 208 -5.01 12.09 11.20
C ALA A 208 -6.21 12.61 11.98
N GLY A 209 -6.17 12.65 13.32
CA GLY A 209 -7.33 13.03 14.14
C GLY A 209 -8.45 11.99 14.14
N LEU A 210 -8.10 10.72 13.94
CA LEU A 210 -8.99 9.56 14.03
C LEU A 210 -8.95 8.94 15.43
N ARG A 211 -10.00 8.21 15.80
CA ARG A 211 -10.03 7.42 17.03
C ARG A 211 -8.94 6.36 16.98
N ARG A 212 -8.22 6.22 18.09
CA ARG A 212 -7.13 5.25 18.18
C ARG A 212 -7.69 3.84 18.37
N PRO A 213 -7.06 2.82 17.78
CA PRO A 213 -7.33 1.42 18.11
C PRO A 213 -7.16 1.19 19.63
N ASP A 214 -7.98 0.30 20.19
CA ASP A 214 -7.81 -0.12 21.58
C ASP A 214 -6.51 -0.94 21.71
N PRO A 215 -5.55 -0.52 22.54
CA PRO A 215 -4.29 -1.24 22.68
C PRO A 215 -4.44 -2.63 23.34
N GLN A 216 -5.57 -2.89 24.01
CA GLN A 216 -5.87 -4.18 24.64
C GLN A 216 -6.57 -5.16 23.71
N SER A 217 -7.00 -4.72 22.53
CA SER A 217 -7.71 -5.55 21.55
C SER A 217 -6.83 -5.88 20.33
N SER A 218 -6.84 -7.13 19.89
CA SER A 218 -6.23 -7.52 18.59
C SER A 218 -7.06 -7.06 17.40
N ALA A 219 -8.38 -6.92 17.56
CA ALA A 219 -9.28 -6.34 16.59
C ALA A 219 -9.39 -4.83 16.74
N THR A 220 -9.64 -4.14 15.62
CA THR A 220 -9.86 -2.70 15.62
C THR A 220 -11.22 -2.35 15.02
N ILE A 221 -11.72 -1.15 15.33
CA ILE A 221 -12.94 -0.61 14.70
C ILE A 221 -12.78 -0.41 13.19
N TYR A 222 -11.55 -0.47 12.67
CA TYR A 222 -11.18 -0.27 11.29
C TYR A 222 -11.18 -1.57 10.46
N ASP A 223 -11.21 -2.74 11.10
CA ASP A 223 -11.04 -4.02 10.41
C ASP A 223 -12.27 -4.44 9.59
N GLY A 224 -13.47 -3.92 9.91
CA GLY A 224 -14.72 -4.29 9.26
C GLY A 224 -15.36 -3.20 8.41
N ASN A 225 -15.20 -1.92 8.78
CA ASN A 225 -15.92 -0.79 8.21
C ASN A 225 -15.79 -0.68 6.69
N ILE A 226 -14.59 -0.93 6.16
CA ILE A 226 -14.34 -0.76 4.73
C ILE A 226 -15.17 -1.73 3.88
N PHE A 227 -15.38 -2.97 4.35
CA PHE A 227 -16.20 -3.96 3.63
C PHE A 227 -17.70 -3.61 3.67
N GLU A 228 -18.16 -2.96 4.75
CA GLU A 228 -19.51 -2.42 4.83
C GLU A 228 -19.68 -1.28 3.82
N TRP A 229 -18.66 -0.42 3.67
CA TRP A 229 -18.67 0.67 2.71
C TRP A 229 -18.71 0.17 1.26
N VAL A 230 -17.99 -0.91 0.95
CA VAL A 230 -18.09 -1.60 -0.35
C VAL A 230 -19.52 -2.08 -0.60
N GLY A 231 -20.16 -2.71 0.40
CA GLY A 231 -21.56 -3.12 0.33
C GLY A 231 -22.51 -1.94 0.05
N GLN A 232 -22.16 -0.75 0.50
CA GLN A 232 -22.88 0.51 0.25
C GLN A 232 -22.47 1.20 -1.07
N ARG A 233 -21.59 0.59 -1.89
CA ARG A 233 -20.99 1.17 -3.10
C ARG A 233 -20.20 2.45 -2.83
N ARG A 234 -19.59 2.55 -1.66
CA ARG A 234 -18.69 3.63 -1.23
C ARG A 234 -17.27 3.11 -1.22
N THR A 235 -16.61 3.21 -2.35
CA THR A 235 -15.30 2.60 -2.60
C THR A 235 -14.19 3.62 -2.89
N GLU A 236 -14.55 4.88 -3.11
CA GLU A 236 -13.62 5.96 -3.46
C GLU A 236 -13.89 7.20 -2.62
N PHE A 237 -12.83 7.85 -2.17
CA PHE A 237 -12.91 9.00 -1.29
C PHE A 237 -11.88 10.06 -1.65
N ASP A 238 -12.31 11.32 -1.67
CA ASP A 238 -11.47 12.48 -1.48
C ASP A 238 -11.45 12.89 0.02
N ARG A 239 -10.68 13.93 0.36
CA ARG A 239 -10.57 14.41 1.74
C ARG A 239 -11.93 14.73 2.36
N ARG A 240 -12.82 15.39 1.60
CA ARG A 240 -14.13 15.83 2.11
C ARG A 240 -15.04 14.64 2.38
N THR A 241 -15.23 13.79 1.38
CA THR A 241 -16.12 12.63 1.47
C THR A 241 -15.62 11.60 2.49
N PHE A 242 -14.29 11.45 2.62
CA PHE A 242 -13.70 10.59 3.64
C PHE A 242 -13.93 11.11 5.05
N ARG A 243 -13.73 12.43 5.26
CA ARG A 243 -13.98 13.07 6.56
C ARG A 243 -15.46 12.99 6.96
N GLU A 244 -16.37 13.24 6.03
CA GLU A 244 -17.83 13.08 6.25
C GLU A 244 -18.13 11.64 6.67
N LYS A 245 -17.66 10.66 5.91
CA LYS A 245 -17.88 9.22 6.22
C LYS A 245 -17.31 8.80 7.56
N CYS A 246 -16.11 9.25 7.89
CA CYS A 246 -15.50 9.01 9.21
C CYS A 246 -16.30 9.67 10.34
N GLY A 247 -16.89 10.84 10.10
CA GLY A 247 -17.76 11.52 11.05
C GLY A 247 -19.06 10.76 11.31
N ASP A 248 -19.74 10.34 10.25
CA ASP A 248 -20.98 9.56 10.32
C ASP A 248 -20.81 8.25 11.09
N GLU A 249 -19.65 7.63 10.97
CA GLU A 249 -19.29 6.38 11.65
C GLU A 249 -18.67 6.59 13.05
N GLY A 250 -18.56 7.84 13.51
CA GLY A 250 -17.95 8.17 14.79
C GLY A 250 -16.47 7.80 14.91
N LEU A 251 -15.75 7.79 13.77
CA LEU A 251 -14.31 7.45 13.70
C LEU A 251 -13.40 8.66 13.95
N LEU A 252 -13.94 9.88 13.92
CA LEU A 252 -13.16 11.07 14.24
C LEU A 252 -12.88 11.14 15.75
N ALA A 253 -11.67 11.51 16.12
CA ALA A 253 -11.32 11.76 17.50
C ALA A 253 -12.06 13.01 18.01
N THR A 254 -12.55 12.97 19.24
CA THR A 254 -13.18 14.14 19.87
C THR A 254 -12.09 15.16 20.23
N PRO A 255 -12.18 16.43 19.82
CA PRO A 255 -11.14 17.45 20.02
C PRO A 255 -10.79 17.73 21.49
N GLU A 256 -11.68 17.41 22.42
CA GLU A 256 -11.60 17.88 23.81
C GLU A 256 -10.42 17.37 24.66
N LYS A 257 -9.78 16.26 24.31
CA LYS A 257 -8.70 15.72 25.15
C LYS A 257 -7.30 16.15 24.78
N SER A 258 -7.02 16.51 23.53
CA SER A 258 -5.68 16.91 23.08
C SER A 258 -5.40 18.41 23.28
N ALA A 259 -6.38 19.27 23.14
CA ALA A 259 -6.20 20.73 23.32
C ALA A 259 -5.94 21.12 24.79
N ARG A 260 -6.50 20.39 25.75
CA ARG A 260 -6.27 20.66 27.18
C ARG A 260 -4.88 20.23 27.68
N MET A 261 -4.20 19.30 27.03
CA MET A 261 -2.88 18.85 27.51
C MET A 261 -1.69 19.69 27.03
N PHE A 262 -1.81 20.46 25.95
CA PHE A 262 -0.69 21.21 25.37
C PHE A 262 -0.90 22.74 25.31
N GLY A 263 -2.14 23.23 25.40
CA GLY A 263 -2.41 24.66 25.16
C GLY A 263 -2.39 25.51 26.46
N VAL A 264 -2.79 24.99 27.60
CA VAL A 264 -3.03 25.80 28.79
C VAL A 264 -1.78 25.97 29.65
N LYS A 265 -0.91 24.97 29.75
CA LYS A 265 0.31 25.09 30.56
C LYS A 265 1.42 25.96 29.96
N THR A 266 1.44 26.18 28.68
CA THR A 266 2.45 27.04 28.02
C THR A 266 2.08 28.52 28.06
N PHE A 267 0.79 28.86 28.17
CA PHE A 267 0.37 30.27 28.26
C PHE A 267 0.43 30.81 29.68
N GLU A 268 0.17 30.02 30.71
CA GLU A 268 0.29 30.47 32.12
C GLU A 268 1.76 30.73 32.52
N HIS A 269 2.73 29.98 31.95
CA HIS A 269 4.15 30.23 32.21
C HIS A 269 4.76 31.41 31.44
N ALA A 270 4.09 31.91 30.39
CA ALA A 270 4.56 33.08 29.64
C ALA A 270 4.07 34.39 30.24
N SER A 271 2.91 34.42 30.92
CA SER A 271 2.39 35.63 31.57
C SER A 271 3.05 35.92 32.91
N ASP A 272 3.59 34.94 33.62
CA ASP A 272 4.30 35.14 34.89
C ASP A 272 5.73 35.69 34.72
N ARG A 273 6.26 35.75 33.49
CA ARG A 273 7.59 36.32 33.22
C ARG A 273 7.60 37.75 32.69
N VAL A 274 6.45 38.35 32.45
CA VAL A 274 6.33 39.73 31.92
C VAL A 274 5.97 40.76 33.03
N GLY A 275 5.85 40.32 34.29
CA GLY A 275 5.44 41.14 35.41
C GLY A 275 6.51 41.42 36.48
N ALA A 276 7.80 41.23 36.18
CA ALA A 276 8.89 41.57 37.08
C ALA A 276 10.06 42.20 36.33
N ASP A 277 9.92 43.55 36.04
CA ASP A 277 10.95 44.55 35.96
C ASP A 277 10.32 45.94 36.10
#